data_090bb107790838aa95a5aeaf2cee25b2
#
_entry.id   090bb107790838aa95a5aeaf2cee25b2
#
_cell.length_a   1.000
_cell.length_b   1.000
_cell.length_c   1.000
_cell.angle_alpha   90.00
_cell.angle_beta   90.00
_cell.angle_gamma   90.00
#
_symmetry.space_group_name_H-M   'P 1'
#
loop_
_entity.id
_entity.type
_entity.pdbx_description
1 polymer ?
#
loop_
_entity_poly.entity_id
_entity_poly.type
_entity_poly.pdbx_seq_one_letter_code
_entity_poly.pdbx_strand_id
1 'polypeptide(L)'
;MKIVFLLIGTDGRPKILNGDTIRYGNAPASGTDQSVIMLSEYLVSKGHDVTIVLGKTDKESCRGVKYTDFSYEGLIGADVDILISMLWFDKYNEIPFNVKKGLIYWYHMAWVYSIDEMINFSNENNLMMGFVNVSKWAQNQNEWSINLGKSKIEKTIDVVIPNPIMVEMIDEILNEEEIEKKERTSIFHAQYGRGGDIAYRTIKELDWEEMYTFDYVNPTNGTDKKILFRKLLETDYFIFPLYHPNGCVYKDTFSCSVAEAIAAGVIVITYPLGAIPEYFSDGTMFLNFPHGTDIEKMTTERVTCNADYMNYTGNIKDKILEIESTPGLKNEIRNRAKDTIKNRFSISIVGQMWDNLLNQFTYEN
;
A
#
# COMPACT_ATOMS: atom_id res chain seq x y z
N MET A 1 -15.46 -10.83 -16.96
CA MET A 1 -15.51 -9.40 -17.32
C MET A 1 -14.19 -8.98 -17.93
N LYS A 2 -14.21 -7.96 -18.79
CA LYS A 2 -13.00 -7.27 -19.24
C LYS A 2 -12.74 -6.06 -18.34
N ILE A 3 -11.62 -6.05 -17.64
CA ILE A 3 -11.27 -5.07 -16.62
C ILE A 3 -9.97 -4.37 -17.03
N VAL A 4 -9.95 -3.05 -16.95
CA VAL A 4 -8.76 -2.25 -17.22
C VAL A 4 -8.36 -1.47 -15.98
N PHE A 5 -7.10 -1.59 -15.57
CA PHE A 5 -6.49 -0.77 -14.53
C PHE A 5 -5.65 0.33 -15.15
N LEU A 6 -5.85 1.57 -14.69
CA LEU A 6 -5.00 2.71 -15.05
C LEU A 6 -3.95 2.91 -13.95
N LEU A 7 -2.74 2.40 -14.20
CA LEU A 7 -1.60 2.53 -13.29
C LEU A 7 -0.56 3.52 -13.87
N ILE A 8 -1.04 4.66 -14.33
CA ILE A 8 -0.22 5.71 -14.94
C ILE A 8 0.17 6.70 -13.85
N GLY A 9 1.46 6.79 -13.55
CA GLY A 9 1.97 7.78 -12.62
C GLY A 9 2.10 9.16 -13.24
N THR A 10 1.90 10.22 -12.44
CA THR A 10 2.09 11.62 -12.86
C THR A 10 3.53 12.00 -13.16
N ASP A 11 4.49 11.20 -12.72
CA ASP A 11 5.90 11.49 -12.92
C ASP A 11 6.42 11.14 -14.32
N GLY A 12 5.53 10.61 -15.18
CA GLY A 12 5.85 10.24 -16.57
C GLY A 12 7.01 9.24 -16.71
N ARG A 13 7.51 8.70 -15.60
CA ARG A 13 8.62 7.74 -15.63
C ARG A 13 8.09 6.40 -16.11
N PRO A 14 8.70 5.83 -17.15
CA PRO A 14 8.32 4.51 -17.58
C PRO A 14 8.66 3.50 -16.46
N LYS A 15 7.65 2.87 -15.91
CA LYS A 15 7.82 1.78 -14.94
C LYS A 15 7.72 0.47 -15.69
N ILE A 16 8.80 -0.30 -15.71
CA ILE A 16 8.78 -1.67 -16.23
C ILE A 16 8.28 -2.56 -15.08
N LEU A 17 6.97 -2.69 -14.96
CA LEU A 17 6.32 -3.44 -13.88
C LEU A 17 5.49 -4.58 -14.44
N ASN A 18 5.66 -5.76 -13.86
CA ASN A 18 4.82 -6.93 -14.08
C ASN A 18 4.92 -7.88 -12.88
N GLY A 19 4.19 -8.99 -12.90
CA GLY A 19 4.15 -9.93 -11.79
C GLY A 19 5.49 -10.54 -11.40
N ASP A 20 6.40 -10.72 -12.36
CA ASP A 20 7.74 -11.25 -12.09
C ASP A 20 8.66 -10.17 -11.56
N THR A 21 8.61 -8.95 -12.14
CA THR A 21 9.51 -7.86 -11.71
C THR A 21 9.21 -7.36 -10.30
N ILE A 22 7.97 -7.41 -9.82
CA ILE A 22 7.64 -7.03 -8.45
C ILE A 22 8.07 -8.09 -7.42
N ARG A 23 8.25 -9.36 -7.82
CA ARG A 23 8.66 -10.45 -6.91
C ARG A 23 10.16 -10.68 -6.93
N TYR A 24 10.72 -10.79 -8.11
CA TYR A 24 12.10 -11.28 -8.34
C TYR A 24 12.96 -10.27 -9.10
N GLY A 25 12.40 -9.14 -9.47
CA GLY A 25 13.09 -8.11 -10.23
C GLY A 25 13.50 -6.92 -9.37
N ASN A 26 14.34 -6.09 -9.98
CA ASN A 26 14.85 -4.87 -9.37
C ASN A 26 14.02 -3.62 -9.74
N ALA A 27 12.75 -3.81 -10.11
CA ALA A 27 11.90 -2.70 -10.47
C ALA A 27 11.40 -1.94 -9.23
N PRO A 28 11.48 -0.61 -9.22
CA PRO A 28 10.91 0.19 -8.15
C PRO A 28 9.38 0.09 -8.21
N ALA A 29 8.79 -0.65 -7.28
CA ALA A 29 7.36 -0.83 -7.17
C ALA A 29 6.86 -0.27 -5.83
N SER A 30 5.96 0.71 -5.88
CA SER A 30 5.27 1.20 -4.68
C SER A 30 4.30 0.14 -4.15
N GLY A 31 3.81 0.32 -2.92
CA GLY A 31 2.76 -0.53 -2.36
C GLY A 31 1.50 -0.54 -3.23
N THR A 32 1.17 0.58 -3.88
CA THR A 32 0.08 0.67 -4.86
C THR A 32 0.33 -0.21 -6.08
N ASP A 33 1.52 -0.11 -6.69
CA ASP A 33 1.89 -0.90 -7.86
C ASP A 33 1.78 -2.40 -7.57
N GLN A 34 2.28 -2.83 -6.41
CA GLN A 34 2.22 -4.22 -5.97
C GLN A 34 0.78 -4.69 -5.78
N SER A 35 -0.04 -3.88 -5.11
CA SER A 35 -1.45 -4.19 -4.84
C SER A 35 -2.24 -4.36 -6.13
N VAL A 36 -2.03 -3.49 -7.12
CA VAL A 36 -2.70 -3.58 -8.43
C VAL A 36 -2.30 -4.83 -9.18
N ILE A 37 -1.01 -5.15 -9.23
CA ILE A 37 -0.52 -6.32 -9.96
C ILE A 37 -1.02 -7.61 -9.29
N MET A 38 -0.94 -7.72 -7.97
CA MET A 38 -1.44 -8.89 -7.24
C MET A 38 -2.95 -9.09 -7.44
N LEU A 39 -3.73 -8.02 -7.33
CA LEU A 39 -5.17 -8.07 -7.57
C LEU A 39 -5.48 -8.47 -9.00
N SER A 40 -4.76 -7.94 -9.99
CA SER A 40 -4.93 -8.26 -11.39
C SER A 40 -4.69 -9.74 -11.67
N GLU A 41 -3.64 -10.33 -11.12
CA GLU A 41 -3.36 -11.77 -11.22
C GLU A 41 -4.45 -12.63 -10.55
N TYR A 42 -4.94 -12.20 -9.38
CA TYR A 42 -6.04 -12.85 -8.72
C TYR A 42 -7.31 -12.85 -9.59
N LEU A 43 -7.66 -11.69 -10.16
CA LEU A 43 -8.84 -11.57 -11.03
C LEU A 43 -8.71 -12.42 -12.30
N VAL A 44 -7.51 -12.51 -12.89
CA VAL A 44 -7.25 -13.45 -14.00
C VAL A 44 -7.51 -14.89 -13.57
N SER A 45 -7.07 -15.30 -12.37
CA SER A 45 -7.33 -16.64 -11.85
C SER A 45 -8.82 -16.95 -11.65
N LYS A 46 -9.65 -15.89 -11.53
CA LYS A 46 -11.12 -15.98 -11.47
C LYS A 46 -11.79 -15.92 -12.85
N GLY A 47 -11.02 -15.90 -13.93
CA GLY A 47 -11.54 -15.93 -15.31
C GLY A 47 -11.88 -14.55 -15.88
N HIS A 48 -11.41 -13.47 -15.28
CA HIS A 48 -11.53 -12.13 -15.85
C HIS A 48 -10.43 -11.89 -16.90
N ASP A 49 -10.73 -11.10 -17.94
CA ASP A 49 -9.75 -10.56 -18.89
C ASP A 49 -9.23 -9.24 -18.34
N VAL A 50 -7.99 -9.22 -17.87
CA VAL A 50 -7.43 -8.08 -17.14
C VAL A 50 -6.27 -7.45 -17.90
N THR A 51 -6.35 -6.14 -18.08
CA THR A 51 -5.30 -5.32 -18.70
C THR A 51 -4.87 -4.21 -17.74
N ILE A 52 -3.56 -4.03 -17.55
CA ILE A 52 -2.98 -2.89 -16.83
C ILE A 52 -2.39 -1.93 -17.87
N VAL A 53 -2.86 -0.69 -17.88
CA VAL A 53 -2.30 0.38 -18.68
C VAL A 53 -1.22 1.09 -17.87
N LEU A 54 0.01 1.02 -18.37
CA LEU A 54 1.22 1.64 -17.82
C LEU A 54 1.72 2.70 -18.81
N GLY A 55 2.59 3.59 -18.35
CA GLY A 55 3.24 4.54 -19.27
C GLY A 55 4.23 3.88 -20.25
N LYS A 56 4.77 2.71 -19.87
CA LYS A 56 5.64 1.87 -20.71
C LYS A 56 5.69 0.45 -20.17
N THR A 57 5.83 -0.53 -21.04
CA THR A 57 6.00 -1.94 -20.64
C THR A 57 7.09 -2.61 -21.47
N ASP A 58 7.77 -3.60 -20.90
CA ASP A 58 8.73 -4.48 -21.57
C ASP A 58 8.16 -5.86 -21.93
N LYS A 59 7.00 -6.17 -21.36
CA LYS A 59 6.27 -7.43 -21.60
C LYS A 59 4.80 -7.13 -21.89
N GLU A 60 4.28 -7.75 -22.94
CA GLU A 60 2.87 -7.66 -23.29
C GLU A 60 1.97 -8.44 -22.33
N SER A 61 2.49 -9.50 -21.71
CA SER A 61 1.75 -10.27 -20.72
C SER A 61 2.67 -10.96 -19.71
N CYS A 62 2.17 -11.11 -18.47
CA CYS A 62 2.82 -11.84 -17.39
C CYS A 62 1.72 -12.44 -16.50
N ARG A 63 1.78 -13.73 -16.20
CA ARG A 63 0.83 -14.44 -15.34
C ARG A 63 -0.63 -14.25 -15.74
N GLY A 64 -0.88 -14.16 -17.07
CA GLY A 64 -2.21 -13.96 -17.65
C GLY A 64 -2.72 -12.52 -17.66
N VAL A 65 -2.05 -11.60 -16.97
CA VAL A 65 -2.35 -10.15 -17.02
C VAL A 65 -1.70 -9.54 -18.25
N LYS A 66 -2.44 -8.72 -18.99
CA LYS A 66 -1.92 -7.94 -20.12
C LYS A 66 -1.37 -6.60 -19.61
N TYR A 67 -0.21 -6.20 -20.15
CA TYR A 67 0.44 -4.93 -19.83
C TYR A 67 0.59 -4.12 -21.09
N THR A 68 0.18 -2.86 -21.08
CA THR A 68 0.18 -2.03 -22.30
C THR A 68 0.22 -0.54 -21.99
N ASP A 69 0.27 0.27 -23.02
CA ASP A 69 -0.01 1.71 -23.00
C ASP A 69 -1.32 2.03 -23.77
N PHE A 70 -1.70 3.29 -23.87
CA PHE A 70 -2.92 3.70 -24.57
C PHE A 70 -2.85 3.54 -26.10
N SER A 71 -1.67 3.35 -26.67
CA SER A 71 -1.50 3.17 -28.12
C SER A 71 -1.76 1.72 -28.57
N TYR A 72 -2.02 0.81 -27.63
CA TYR A 72 -2.26 -0.60 -27.95
C TYR A 72 -3.53 -0.78 -28.79
N GLU A 73 -3.37 -1.29 -30.00
CA GLU A 73 -4.48 -1.47 -30.96
C GLU A 73 -5.63 -2.32 -30.39
N GLY A 74 -5.33 -3.29 -29.51
CA GLY A 74 -6.33 -4.15 -28.86
C GLY A 74 -7.23 -3.44 -27.84
N LEU A 75 -6.91 -2.18 -27.45
CA LEU A 75 -7.77 -1.34 -26.62
C LEU A 75 -8.54 -0.29 -27.43
N ILE A 76 -8.03 0.14 -28.57
CA ILE A 76 -8.66 1.21 -29.36
C ILE A 76 -10.05 0.75 -29.82
N GLY A 77 -11.09 1.47 -29.40
CA GLY A 77 -12.48 1.17 -29.71
C GLY A 77 -13.03 -0.11 -29.01
N ALA A 78 -12.25 -0.76 -28.18
CA ALA A 78 -12.69 -1.97 -27.48
C ALA A 78 -13.74 -1.67 -26.42
N ASP A 79 -14.66 -2.61 -26.20
CA ASP A 79 -15.57 -2.56 -25.05
C ASP A 79 -14.89 -3.14 -23.82
N VAL A 80 -14.94 -2.39 -22.71
CA VAL A 80 -14.41 -2.71 -21.38
C VAL A 80 -15.55 -2.68 -20.39
N ASP A 81 -15.69 -3.73 -19.58
CA ASP A 81 -16.77 -3.76 -18.59
C ASP A 81 -16.53 -2.73 -17.48
N ILE A 82 -15.35 -2.77 -16.88
CA ILE A 82 -15.02 -1.95 -15.72
C ILE A 82 -13.65 -1.30 -15.92
N LEU A 83 -13.61 0.00 -15.65
CA LEU A 83 -12.38 0.78 -15.54
C LEU A 83 -12.05 1.02 -14.07
N ILE A 84 -10.85 0.65 -13.65
CA ILE A 84 -10.33 0.93 -12.30
C ILE A 84 -9.22 1.96 -12.43
N SER A 85 -9.49 3.14 -11.90
CA SER A 85 -8.56 4.26 -11.90
C SER A 85 -8.01 4.51 -10.51
N MET A 86 -6.79 5.01 -10.44
CA MET A 86 -6.14 5.39 -9.20
C MET A 86 -5.16 6.54 -9.39
N LEU A 87 -4.74 7.15 -8.29
CA LEU A 87 -3.76 8.22 -8.25
C LEU A 87 -4.18 9.49 -9.03
N TRP A 88 -3.45 9.85 -10.07
CA TRP A 88 -3.45 11.17 -10.68
C TRP A 88 -4.09 11.21 -12.07
N PHE A 89 -4.80 10.20 -12.46
CA PHE A 89 -5.35 10.16 -13.81
C PHE A 89 -6.48 11.21 -13.96
N ASP A 90 -6.34 12.14 -14.90
CA ASP A 90 -7.25 13.26 -15.16
C ASP A 90 -7.73 13.33 -16.62
N LYS A 91 -7.32 12.38 -17.47
CA LYS A 91 -7.56 12.42 -18.92
C LYS A 91 -8.60 11.40 -19.36
N TYR A 92 -9.73 11.33 -18.64
CA TYR A 92 -10.79 10.36 -18.95
C TYR A 92 -11.33 10.51 -20.37
N ASN A 93 -11.37 11.74 -20.92
CA ASN A 93 -11.81 12.01 -22.28
C ASN A 93 -10.81 11.56 -23.37
N GLU A 94 -9.57 11.21 -22.99
CA GLU A 94 -8.55 10.70 -23.92
C GLU A 94 -8.49 9.15 -23.93
N ILE A 95 -9.37 8.47 -23.17
CA ILE A 95 -9.42 7.01 -23.09
C ILE A 95 -9.88 6.44 -24.45
N PRO A 96 -9.09 5.55 -25.09
CA PRO A 96 -9.38 5.09 -26.45
C PRO A 96 -10.39 3.92 -26.54
N PHE A 97 -11.02 3.55 -25.43
CA PHE A 97 -11.96 2.41 -25.33
C PHE A 97 -13.28 2.81 -24.69
N ASN A 98 -14.31 1.99 -24.86
CA ASN A 98 -15.66 2.22 -24.34
C ASN A 98 -15.84 1.53 -23.00
N VAL A 99 -16.09 2.25 -21.92
CA VAL A 99 -16.47 1.66 -20.63
C VAL A 99 -17.99 1.40 -20.62
N LYS A 100 -18.43 0.23 -20.18
CA LYS A 100 -19.83 -0.21 -20.32
C LYS A 100 -20.61 -0.27 -19.02
N LYS A 101 -19.97 -0.60 -17.89
CA LYS A 101 -20.71 -0.88 -16.64
C LYS A 101 -20.32 0.07 -15.52
N GLY A 102 -19.02 0.28 -15.30
CA GLY A 102 -18.60 1.07 -14.17
C GLY A 102 -17.20 1.63 -14.20
N LEU A 103 -17.06 2.71 -13.46
CA LEU A 103 -15.79 3.35 -13.14
C LEU A 103 -15.54 3.21 -11.64
N ILE A 104 -14.42 2.60 -11.26
CA ILE A 104 -14.01 2.47 -9.86
C ILE A 104 -12.79 3.36 -9.62
N TYR A 105 -12.87 4.21 -8.60
CA TYR A 105 -11.70 4.92 -8.10
C TYR A 105 -11.16 4.25 -6.85
N TRP A 106 -9.93 3.72 -6.96
CA TRP A 106 -9.24 3.07 -5.85
C TRP A 106 -8.33 4.06 -5.12
N TYR A 107 -8.78 4.51 -3.96
CA TYR A 107 -8.10 5.50 -3.15
C TYR A 107 -6.92 4.92 -2.36
N HIS A 108 -5.72 5.06 -2.89
CA HIS A 108 -4.47 4.79 -2.18
C HIS A 108 -3.90 6.00 -1.43
N MET A 109 -4.53 7.16 -1.60
CA MET A 109 -4.09 8.43 -1.02
C MET A 109 -5.24 9.10 -0.28
N ALA A 110 -4.91 10.02 0.61
CA ALA A 110 -5.89 10.81 1.35
C ALA A 110 -6.34 12.06 0.57
N TRP A 111 -6.26 12.07 -0.75
CA TRP A 111 -6.72 13.15 -1.63
C TRP A 111 -7.02 12.65 -3.02
N VAL A 112 -7.90 13.37 -3.69
CA VAL A 112 -8.32 13.09 -5.05
C VAL A 112 -7.94 14.26 -5.93
N TYR A 113 -7.39 13.94 -7.07
CA TYR A 113 -7.34 14.84 -8.20
C TYR A 113 -8.45 14.46 -9.19
N SER A 114 -9.00 15.43 -9.86
CA SER A 114 -9.89 15.20 -11.00
C SER A 114 -11.22 14.49 -10.69
N ILE A 115 -11.79 14.72 -9.50
CA ILE A 115 -13.08 14.11 -9.16
C ILE A 115 -14.20 14.57 -10.09
N ASP A 116 -14.20 15.84 -10.53
CA ASP A 116 -15.22 16.36 -11.43
C ASP A 116 -15.11 15.73 -12.82
N GLU A 117 -13.92 15.49 -13.33
CA GLU A 117 -13.68 14.80 -14.60
C GLU A 117 -14.17 13.35 -14.54
N MET A 118 -13.96 12.65 -13.43
CA MET A 118 -14.50 11.32 -13.20
C MET A 118 -16.01 11.31 -13.19
N ILE A 119 -16.63 12.27 -12.47
CA ILE A 119 -18.08 12.41 -12.37
C ILE A 119 -18.67 12.70 -13.75
N ASN A 120 -18.09 13.62 -14.50
CA ASN A 120 -18.52 13.97 -15.86
C ASN A 120 -18.43 12.75 -16.78
N PHE A 121 -17.29 12.07 -16.79
CA PHE A 121 -17.10 10.85 -17.58
C PHE A 121 -18.12 9.75 -17.23
N SER A 122 -18.39 9.54 -15.94
CA SER A 122 -19.38 8.56 -15.50
C SER A 122 -20.78 8.91 -15.93
N ASN A 123 -21.19 10.19 -15.83
CA ASN A 123 -22.51 10.66 -16.24
C ASN A 123 -22.68 10.59 -17.77
N GLU A 124 -21.70 11.04 -18.55
CA GLU A 124 -21.73 11.02 -20.01
C GLU A 124 -21.85 9.61 -20.58
N ASN A 125 -21.27 8.62 -19.87
CA ASN A 125 -21.30 7.22 -20.28
C ASN A 125 -22.33 6.36 -19.50
N ASN A 126 -23.14 6.98 -18.65
CA ASN A 126 -24.14 6.30 -17.81
C ASN A 126 -23.54 5.15 -16.98
N LEU A 127 -22.42 5.39 -16.32
CA LEU A 127 -21.68 4.39 -15.57
C LEU A 127 -22.05 4.41 -14.09
N MET A 128 -22.09 3.25 -13.46
CA MET A 128 -22.05 3.16 -12.00
C MET A 128 -20.66 3.54 -11.50
N MET A 129 -20.58 4.31 -10.42
CA MET A 129 -19.32 4.74 -9.84
C MET A 129 -19.03 4.02 -8.52
N GLY A 130 -17.83 3.45 -8.41
CA GLY A 130 -17.30 2.82 -7.20
C GLY A 130 -16.22 3.67 -6.55
N PHE A 131 -16.29 3.77 -5.21
CA PHE A 131 -15.25 4.35 -4.37
C PHE A 131 -14.68 3.26 -3.49
N VAL A 132 -13.41 2.90 -3.68
CA VAL A 132 -12.71 1.91 -2.88
C VAL A 132 -11.61 2.60 -2.09
N ASN A 133 -11.73 2.64 -0.79
CA ASN A 133 -10.73 3.19 0.10
C ASN A 133 -9.92 2.07 0.75
N VAL A 134 -8.61 2.26 0.90
CA VAL A 134 -7.72 1.24 1.48
C VAL A 134 -7.84 1.16 3.02
N SER A 135 -8.52 2.10 3.66
CA SER A 135 -8.82 2.11 5.09
C SER A 135 -9.99 3.02 5.42
N LYS A 136 -10.56 2.86 6.61
CA LYS A 136 -11.60 3.77 7.12
C LYS A 136 -11.05 5.18 7.34
N TRP A 137 -9.79 5.26 7.81
CA TRP A 137 -9.11 6.54 7.92
C TRP A 137 -9.01 7.24 6.55
N ALA A 138 -8.60 6.54 5.49
CA ALA A 138 -8.55 7.11 4.14
C ALA A 138 -9.93 7.52 3.62
N GLN A 139 -10.97 6.73 3.88
CA GLN A 139 -12.34 7.04 3.52
C GLN A 139 -12.80 8.36 4.17
N ASN A 140 -12.52 8.56 5.46
CA ASN A 140 -12.83 9.80 6.16
C ASN A 140 -12.08 11.02 5.57
N GLN A 141 -10.82 10.84 5.14
CA GLN A 141 -10.06 11.91 4.48
C GLN A 141 -10.61 12.26 3.09
N ASN A 142 -11.22 11.31 2.41
CA ASN A 142 -11.78 11.45 1.07
C ASN A 142 -13.30 11.75 1.09
N GLU A 143 -13.91 11.94 2.28
CA GLU A 143 -15.36 12.06 2.45
C GLU A 143 -15.98 13.15 1.56
N TRP A 144 -15.30 14.29 1.42
CA TRP A 144 -15.81 15.37 0.56
C TRP A 144 -15.96 14.91 -0.90
N SER A 145 -14.96 14.29 -1.47
CA SER A 145 -14.98 13.82 -2.86
C SER A 145 -15.96 12.68 -3.08
N ILE A 146 -16.05 11.77 -2.12
CA ILE A 146 -17.02 10.67 -2.12
C ILE A 146 -18.45 11.23 -2.09
N ASN A 147 -18.74 12.17 -1.20
CA ASN A 147 -20.06 12.79 -1.08
C ASN A 147 -20.40 13.61 -2.33
N LEU A 148 -19.43 14.28 -2.95
CA LEU A 148 -19.64 14.97 -4.23
C LEU A 148 -20.04 13.97 -5.33
N GLY A 149 -19.36 12.84 -5.44
CA GLY A 149 -19.71 11.78 -6.38
C GLY A 149 -21.11 11.22 -6.11
N LYS A 150 -21.42 10.87 -4.85
CA LYS A 150 -22.73 10.36 -4.42
C LYS A 150 -23.88 11.36 -4.70
N SER A 151 -23.62 12.66 -4.67
CA SER A 151 -24.63 13.68 -4.94
C SER A 151 -24.90 13.93 -6.42
N LYS A 152 -23.98 13.57 -7.30
CA LYS A 152 -24.03 13.85 -8.74
C LYS A 152 -24.22 12.61 -9.62
N ILE A 153 -24.09 11.41 -9.07
CA ILE A 153 -24.23 10.13 -9.79
C ILE A 153 -25.30 9.30 -9.10
N GLU A 154 -26.27 8.80 -9.87
CA GLU A 154 -27.42 8.07 -9.35
C GLU A 154 -27.03 6.76 -8.66
N LYS A 155 -26.08 6.03 -9.25
CA LYS A 155 -25.65 4.72 -8.75
C LYS A 155 -24.19 4.79 -8.28
N THR A 156 -24.01 4.73 -6.96
CA THR A 156 -22.68 4.75 -6.36
C THR A 156 -22.49 3.66 -5.32
N ILE A 157 -21.29 3.11 -5.27
CA ILE A 157 -20.84 2.17 -4.25
C ILE A 157 -19.65 2.80 -3.50
N ASP A 158 -19.61 2.66 -2.18
CA ASP A 158 -18.53 3.19 -1.34
C ASP A 158 -18.14 2.13 -0.30
N VAL A 159 -16.92 1.60 -0.44
CA VAL A 159 -16.44 0.50 0.37
C VAL A 159 -14.99 0.72 0.84
N VAL A 160 -14.63 0.01 1.91
CA VAL A 160 -13.26 -0.09 2.38
C VAL A 160 -12.72 -1.47 2.06
N ILE A 161 -11.70 -1.55 1.23
CA ILE A 161 -10.97 -2.78 0.89
C ILE A 161 -9.47 -2.51 1.07
N PRO A 162 -8.81 -3.16 2.02
CA PRO A 162 -7.38 -2.95 2.27
C PRO A 162 -6.52 -3.43 1.11
N ASN A 163 -5.26 -3.01 1.09
CA ASN A 163 -4.31 -3.53 0.13
C ASN A 163 -3.91 -4.98 0.47
N PRO A 164 -3.73 -5.84 -0.52
CA PRO A 164 -3.12 -7.15 -0.30
C PRO A 164 -1.61 -7.01 -0.05
N ILE A 165 -1.03 -7.97 0.66
CA ILE A 165 0.41 -8.14 0.83
C ILE A 165 0.86 -9.53 0.39
N MET A 166 2.15 -9.69 0.03
CA MET A 166 2.70 -10.93 -0.52
C MET A 166 3.05 -11.96 0.58
N VAL A 167 2.05 -12.36 1.38
CA VAL A 167 2.28 -13.32 2.48
C VAL A 167 2.75 -14.68 2.00
N GLU A 168 2.38 -15.06 0.78
CA GLU A 168 2.75 -16.34 0.15
C GLU A 168 4.27 -16.48 0.01
N MET A 169 4.97 -15.37 -0.21
CA MET A 169 6.44 -15.35 -0.32
C MET A 169 7.12 -15.67 1.02
N ILE A 170 6.50 -15.29 2.14
CA ILE A 170 6.99 -15.67 3.47
C ILE A 170 6.93 -17.18 3.63
N ASP A 171 5.80 -17.80 3.25
CA ASP A 171 5.61 -19.23 3.35
C ASP A 171 6.52 -20.00 2.37
N GLU A 172 6.74 -19.46 1.16
CA GLU A 172 7.71 -20.00 0.19
C GLU A 172 9.11 -20.06 0.78
N ILE A 173 9.60 -18.96 1.36
CA ILE A 173 10.93 -18.90 1.95
C ILE A 173 11.07 -19.87 3.13
N LEU A 174 10.10 -19.90 4.04
CA LEU A 174 10.12 -20.79 5.21
C LEU A 174 10.03 -22.28 4.86
N ASN A 175 9.49 -22.64 3.68
CA ASN A 175 9.48 -24.00 3.16
C ASN A 175 10.83 -24.39 2.51
N GLU A 176 11.60 -23.42 2.03
CA GLU A 176 12.90 -23.66 1.38
C GLU A 176 14.06 -23.71 2.37
N GLU A 177 13.98 -22.93 3.45
CA GLU A 177 15.09 -22.76 4.40
C GLU A 177 14.59 -22.47 5.81
N GLU A 178 15.37 -22.92 6.80
CA GLU A 178 15.18 -22.52 8.19
C GLU A 178 15.87 -21.17 8.41
N ILE A 179 15.09 -20.19 8.89
CA ILE A 179 15.60 -18.84 9.14
C ILE A 179 15.58 -18.57 10.64
N GLU A 180 16.74 -18.28 11.18
CA GLU A 180 16.91 -17.85 12.55
C GLU A 180 16.82 -16.31 12.65
N LYS A 181 16.05 -15.82 13.62
CA LYS A 181 16.02 -14.39 13.92
C LYS A 181 17.31 -13.94 14.60
N LYS A 182 17.88 -12.88 14.05
CA LYS A 182 19.06 -12.22 14.61
C LYS A 182 18.61 -11.20 15.64
N GLU A 183 19.02 -11.40 16.88
CA GLU A 183 18.72 -10.46 17.95
C GLU A 183 19.37 -9.09 17.75
N ARG A 184 18.72 -8.04 18.24
CA ARG A 184 19.23 -6.66 18.22
C ARG A 184 19.52 -6.14 16.80
N THR A 185 18.71 -6.55 15.85
CA THR A 185 18.79 -6.08 14.48
C THR A 185 17.58 -5.22 14.13
N SER A 186 17.73 -4.30 13.21
CA SER A 186 16.67 -3.46 12.69
C SER A 186 16.63 -3.47 11.17
N ILE A 187 15.45 -3.23 10.61
CA ILE A 187 15.26 -3.01 9.19
C ILE A 187 14.49 -1.72 8.97
N PHE A 188 14.80 -1.02 7.89
CA PHE A 188 14.01 0.09 7.38
C PHE A 188 13.66 -0.17 5.92
N HIS A 189 12.41 -0.47 5.63
CA HIS A 189 11.93 -0.79 4.28
C HIS A 189 10.74 0.10 3.89
N ALA A 190 11.01 1.38 3.82
CA ALA A 190 10.07 2.40 3.39
C ALA A 190 10.84 3.49 2.64
N GLN A 191 10.12 4.49 2.12
CA GLN A 191 10.79 5.68 1.61
C GLN A 191 11.65 6.29 2.73
N TYR A 192 12.95 6.45 2.48
CA TYR A 192 13.93 6.85 3.52
C TYR A 192 13.55 8.15 4.24
N GLY A 193 12.97 9.10 3.50
CA GLY A 193 12.44 10.35 4.06
C GLY A 193 11.29 10.21 5.09
N ARG A 194 10.83 8.99 5.38
CA ARG A 194 9.82 8.72 6.43
C ARG A 194 10.43 8.34 7.78
N GLY A 195 11.66 8.75 8.04
CA GLY A 195 12.35 8.61 9.32
C GLY A 195 13.49 7.59 9.32
N GLY A 196 14.05 7.26 8.17
CA GLY A 196 15.19 6.36 8.06
C GLY A 196 16.43 6.89 8.81
N ASP A 197 16.63 8.20 8.82
CA ASP A 197 17.70 8.85 9.57
C ASP A 197 17.51 8.75 11.10
N ILE A 198 16.28 8.84 11.58
CA ILE A 198 15.94 8.66 12.99
C ILE A 198 16.15 7.20 13.39
N ALA A 199 15.66 6.26 12.58
CA ALA A 199 15.88 4.82 12.80
C ALA A 199 17.39 4.52 12.90
N TYR A 200 18.18 5.02 11.96
CA TYR A 200 19.63 4.83 11.94
C TYR A 200 20.32 5.38 13.20
N ARG A 201 19.98 6.62 13.60
CA ARG A 201 20.53 7.24 14.84
C ARG A 201 20.17 6.42 16.07
N THR A 202 18.92 5.96 16.18
CA THR A 202 18.48 5.12 17.30
C THR A 202 19.31 3.84 17.41
N ILE A 203 19.56 3.16 16.30
CA ILE A 203 20.38 1.94 16.27
C ILE A 203 21.81 2.21 16.72
N LYS A 204 22.39 3.34 16.31
CA LYS A 204 23.73 3.74 16.76
C LYS A 204 23.79 4.07 18.26
N GLU A 205 22.75 4.71 18.80
CA GLU A 205 22.65 4.98 20.24
C GLU A 205 22.44 3.73 21.10
N LEU A 206 21.88 2.65 20.50
CA LEU A 206 21.73 1.34 21.13
C LEU A 206 22.99 0.47 21.03
N ASP A 207 23.99 0.93 20.28
CA ASP A 207 25.20 0.16 19.96
C ASP A 207 24.89 -1.18 19.28
N TRP A 208 23.91 -1.16 18.38
CA TRP A 208 23.55 -2.30 17.56
C TRP A 208 24.34 -2.29 16.25
N GLU A 209 24.79 -3.46 15.82
CA GLU A 209 25.70 -3.59 14.69
C GLU A 209 25.01 -3.46 13.33
N GLU A 210 23.78 -3.95 13.20
CA GLU A 210 23.12 -4.09 11.90
C GLU A 210 21.82 -3.35 11.79
N MET A 211 21.74 -2.48 10.77
CA MET A 211 20.49 -1.94 10.24
C MET A 211 20.43 -2.19 8.73
N TYR A 212 19.46 -2.97 8.30
CA TYR A 212 19.18 -3.15 6.88
C TYR A 212 18.31 -2.01 6.34
N THR A 213 18.68 -1.44 5.19
CA THR A 213 17.92 -0.37 4.55
C THR A 213 17.49 -0.77 3.15
N PHE A 214 16.19 -0.66 2.88
CA PHE A 214 15.60 -0.88 1.57
C PHE A 214 14.74 0.33 1.20
N ASP A 215 15.16 1.09 0.19
CA ASP A 215 14.41 2.23 -0.32
C ASP A 215 13.69 1.86 -1.62
N TYR A 216 12.37 1.94 -1.63
CA TYR A 216 11.54 1.62 -2.79
C TYR A 216 11.46 2.74 -3.83
N VAL A 217 11.74 3.98 -3.45
CA VAL A 217 11.54 5.16 -4.31
C VAL A 217 12.78 5.51 -5.10
N ASN A 218 13.96 5.22 -4.56
CA ASN A 218 15.25 5.39 -5.24
C ASN A 218 16.07 4.11 -5.19
N PRO A 219 15.63 3.05 -5.84
CA PRO A 219 16.41 1.84 -5.85
C PRO A 219 17.61 2.03 -6.79
N THR A 220 18.73 2.49 -6.26
CA THR A 220 20.02 2.29 -6.91
C THR A 220 20.35 0.81 -7.04
N ASN A 221 19.70 -0.01 -6.20
CA ASN A 221 19.70 -1.46 -6.24
C ASN A 221 18.25 -1.88 -5.98
N GLY A 222 17.47 -2.12 -7.01
CA GLY A 222 16.09 -2.60 -6.88
C GLY A 222 16.04 -3.77 -5.90
N THR A 223 14.97 -3.82 -5.11
CA THR A 223 14.89 -4.82 -4.05
C THR A 223 14.04 -5.99 -4.55
N ASP A 224 14.70 -7.09 -4.84
CA ASP A 224 14.04 -8.39 -4.93
C ASP A 224 13.24 -8.62 -3.64
N LYS A 225 11.93 -8.79 -3.79
CA LYS A 225 11.03 -8.99 -2.64
C LYS A 225 11.38 -10.24 -1.84
N LYS A 226 11.90 -11.27 -2.47
CA LYS A 226 12.38 -12.48 -1.78
C LYS A 226 13.54 -12.16 -0.85
N ILE A 227 14.48 -11.32 -1.29
CA ILE A 227 15.59 -10.82 -0.45
C ILE A 227 15.05 -9.99 0.71
N LEU A 228 14.09 -9.07 0.44
CA LEU A 228 13.48 -8.27 1.49
C LEU A 228 12.78 -9.14 2.54
N PHE A 229 11.92 -10.07 2.11
CA PHE A 229 11.20 -10.94 3.05
C PHE A 229 12.13 -11.84 3.85
N ARG A 230 13.21 -12.34 3.24
CA ARG A 230 14.26 -13.06 3.98
C ARG A 230 14.86 -12.17 5.07
N LYS A 231 15.18 -10.91 4.75
CA LYS A 231 15.72 -9.97 5.73
C LYS A 231 14.69 -9.61 6.82
N LEU A 232 13.43 -9.49 6.49
CA LEU A 232 12.36 -9.31 7.48
C LEU A 232 12.27 -10.53 8.43
N LEU A 233 12.35 -11.74 7.89
CA LEU A 233 12.33 -12.96 8.70
C LEU A 233 13.52 -13.07 9.64
N GLU A 234 14.70 -12.57 9.25
CA GLU A 234 15.91 -12.54 10.09
C GLU A 234 15.87 -11.43 11.15
N THR A 235 15.06 -10.39 11.01
CA THR A 235 15.18 -9.13 11.75
C THR A 235 14.22 -9.03 12.94
N ASP A 236 14.66 -8.39 14.03
CA ASP A 236 13.86 -8.16 15.24
C ASP A 236 12.90 -6.98 15.11
N TYR A 237 13.37 -5.83 14.63
CA TYR A 237 12.66 -4.56 14.72
C TYR A 237 12.55 -3.82 13.39
N PHE A 238 11.39 -3.20 13.19
CA PHE A 238 11.18 -2.17 12.17
C PHE A 238 10.84 -0.85 12.86
N ILE A 239 11.78 0.10 12.82
CA ILE A 239 11.60 1.43 13.40
C ILE A 239 11.07 2.35 12.30
N PHE A 240 9.81 2.78 12.44
CA PHE A 240 9.10 3.54 11.42
C PHE A 240 8.44 4.80 11.99
N PRO A 241 9.20 5.87 12.25
CA PRO A 241 8.69 7.06 12.94
C PRO A 241 7.79 7.97 12.09
N LEU A 242 7.61 7.70 10.80
CA LEU A 242 6.76 8.49 9.88
C LEU A 242 7.14 9.97 9.78
N TYR A 243 8.40 10.29 10.05
CA TYR A 243 8.92 11.63 10.03
C TYR A 243 9.67 11.94 8.74
N HIS A 244 9.44 13.12 8.17
CA HIS A 244 10.18 13.60 7.01
C HIS A 244 11.23 14.66 7.41
N PRO A 245 12.43 14.68 6.82
CA PRO A 245 13.49 15.62 7.15
C PRO A 245 13.11 17.11 7.05
N ASN A 246 12.07 17.46 6.29
CA ASN A 246 11.54 18.81 6.23
C ASN A 246 10.62 19.19 7.40
N GLY A 247 10.53 18.37 8.44
CA GLY A 247 9.69 18.58 9.60
C GLY A 247 8.23 18.15 9.43
N CYS A 248 7.86 17.50 8.32
CA CYS A 248 6.50 17.04 8.10
C CYS A 248 6.30 15.60 8.53
N VAL A 249 5.13 15.31 9.07
CA VAL A 249 4.69 13.96 9.43
C VAL A 249 3.71 13.47 8.38
N TYR A 250 4.02 12.37 7.73
CA TYR A 250 3.13 11.73 6.78
C TYR A 250 2.31 10.65 7.45
N LYS A 251 1.08 10.51 7.03
CA LYS A 251 0.15 9.50 7.52
C LYS A 251 -0.14 8.52 6.39
N ASP A 252 0.10 7.26 6.67
CA ASP A 252 -0.17 6.21 5.69
C ASP A 252 -1.66 5.90 5.64
N THR A 253 -2.19 5.82 4.43
CA THR A 253 -3.56 5.36 4.17
C THR A 253 -3.72 3.85 4.36
N PHE A 254 -2.64 3.12 4.09
CA PHE A 254 -2.40 1.71 4.40
C PHE A 254 -0.89 1.46 4.27
N SER A 255 -0.26 0.99 5.31
CA SER A 255 1.18 0.77 5.29
C SER A 255 1.52 -0.68 4.93
N CYS A 256 1.79 -0.94 3.65
CA CYS A 256 2.25 -2.26 3.20
C CYS A 256 3.54 -2.68 3.94
N SER A 257 4.45 -1.73 4.16
CA SER A 257 5.71 -1.99 4.88
C SER A 257 5.46 -2.49 6.31
N VAL A 258 4.52 -1.88 7.04
CA VAL A 258 4.15 -2.32 8.39
C VAL A 258 3.48 -3.70 8.35
N ALA A 259 2.56 -3.90 7.41
CA ALA A 259 1.87 -5.19 7.25
C ALA A 259 2.86 -6.33 6.94
N GLU A 260 3.78 -6.12 6.00
CA GLU A 260 4.83 -7.07 5.62
C GLU A 260 5.76 -7.40 6.79
N ALA A 261 6.18 -6.37 7.55
CA ALA A 261 7.03 -6.56 8.73
C ALA A 261 6.33 -7.43 9.80
N ILE A 262 5.09 -7.11 10.15
CA ILE A 262 4.33 -7.89 11.15
C ILE A 262 4.07 -9.32 10.66
N ALA A 263 3.73 -9.51 9.39
CA ALA A 263 3.53 -10.85 8.81
C ALA A 263 4.80 -11.71 8.88
N ALA A 264 5.98 -11.09 8.78
CA ALA A 264 7.27 -11.75 8.97
C ALA A 264 7.70 -11.89 10.45
N GLY A 265 6.87 -11.47 11.40
CA GLY A 265 7.17 -11.53 12.84
C GLY A 265 8.21 -10.50 13.29
N VAL A 266 8.27 -9.35 12.64
CA VAL A 266 9.08 -8.19 13.04
C VAL A 266 8.27 -7.32 13.99
N ILE A 267 8.89 -6.81 15.04
CA ILE A 267 8.27 -5.86 15.96
C ILE A 267 8.33 -4.46 15.36
N VAL A 268 7.18 -3.87 15.12
CA VAL A 268 7.10 -2.51 14.55
C VAL A 268 7.02 -1.49 15.67
N ILE A 269 7.85 -0.45 15.59
CA ILE A 269 7.83 0.70 16.51
C ILE A 269 7.51 1.95 15.70
N THR A 270 6.38 2.57 15.97
CA THR A 270 5.89 3.73 15.20
C THR A 270 4.94 4.60 16.03
N TYR A 271 4.58 5.76 15.51
CA TYR A 271 3.48 6.57 16.07
C TYR A 271 2.12 6.10 15.58
N PRO A 272 1.05 6.28 16.38
CA PRO A 272 -0.31 5.89 16.01
C PRO A 272 -0.91 6.90 14.99
N LEU A 273 -0.41 6.89 13.75
CA LEU A 273 -0.74 7.85 12.71
C LEU A 273 -1.43 7.19 11.51
N GLY A 274 -2.34 7.93 10.88
CA GLY A 274 -3.04 7.45 9.69
C GLY A 274 -3.86 6.19 9.96
N ALA A 275 -3.78 5.23 9.06
CA ALA A 275 -4.47 3.94 9.17
C ALA A 275 -3.72 2.89 10.02
N ILE A 276 -2.52 3.20 10.53
CA ILE A 276 -1.72 2.23 11.30
C ILE A 276 -2.47 1.72 12.54
N PRO A 277 -3.11 2.58 13.38
CA PRO A 277 -3.88 2.09 14.52
C PRO A 277 -5.09 1.23 14.13
N GLU A 278 -5.68 1.49 12.97
CA GLU A 278 -6.87 0.76 12.49
C GLU A 278 -6.56 -0.71 12.19
N TYR A 279 -5.38 -0.97 11.64
CA TYR A 279 -5.06 -2.29 11.10
C TYR A 279 -4.00 -3.06 11.88
N PHE A 280 -3.10 -2.38 12.56
CA PHE A 280 -1.84 -2.97 13.00
C PHE A 280 -1.59 -2.86 14.52
N SER A 281 -2.59 -2.47 15.30
CA SER A 281 -2.44 -2.28 16.75
C SER A 281 -1.89 -3.51 17.48
N ASP A 282 -2.26 -4.72 17.04
CA ASP A 282 -1.85 -5.95 17.70
C ASP A 282 -0.35 -6.27 17.53
N GLY A 283 0.26 -5.86 16.42
CA GLY A 283 1.67 -6.14 16.09
C GLY A 283 2.60 -4.94 16.22
N THR A 284 2.08 -3.82 16.73
CA THR A 284 2.82 -2.56 16.75
C THR A 284 2.98 -2.06 18.17
N MET A 285 4.19 -1.62 18.51
CA MET A 285 4.47 -0.86 19.73
C MET A 285 4.39 0.63 19.42
N PHE A 286 3.35 1.28 19.93
CA PHE A 286 3.15 2.69 19.69
C PHE A 286 4.02 3.56 20.59
N LEU A 287 4.57 4.59 19.97
CA LEU A 287 5.28 5.66 20.65
C LEU A 287 4.28 6.70 21.18
N ASN A 288 4.57 7.25 22.35
CA ASN A 288 3.81 8.38 22.86
C ASN A 288 4.21 9.66 22.12
N PHE A 289 3.22 10.49 21.82
CA PHE A 289 3.49 11.82 21.33
C PHE A 289 4.16 12.65 22.43
N PRO A 290 5.07 13.57 22.08
CA PRO A 290 5.69 14.45 23.03
C PRO A 290 4.69 15.33 23.77
N HIS A 291 5.09 15.75 24.96
CA HIS A 291 4.31 16.70 25.75
C HIS A 291 4.06 17.98 24.95
N GLY A 292 2.80 18.44 24.92
CA GLY A 292 2.40 19.63 24.17
C GLY A 292 2.05 19.40 22.69
N THR A 293 2.15 18.15 22.20
CA THR A 293 1.66 17.81 20.84
C THR A 293 0.14 17.92 20.79
N ASP A 294 -0.37 18.62 19.79
CA ASP A 294 -1.79 18.60 19.44
C ASP A 294 -2.11 17.26 18.77
N ILE A 295 -2.57 16.31 19.59
CA ILE A 295 -2.84 14.92 19.15
C ILE A 295 -3.97 14.90 18.13
N GLU A 296 -5.03 15.70 18.31
CA GLU A 296 -6.15 15.77 17.38
C GLU A 296 -5.66 16.21 16.00
N LYS A 297 -4.94 17.31 15.93
CA LYS A 297 -4.33 17.78 14.69
C LYS A 297 -3.38 16.74 14.08
N MET A 298 -2.57 16.07 14.90
CA MET A 298 -1.64 15.03 14.44
C MET A 298 -2.35 13.79 13.88
N THR A 299 -3.52 13.45 14.37
CA THR A 299 -4.25 12.25 13.93
C THR A 299 -5.26 12.51 12.83
N THR A 300 -5.81 13.72 12.77
CA THR A 300 -6.87 14.10 11.81
C THR A 300 -6.34 14.78 10.56
N GLU A 301 -5.36 15.69 10.68
CA GLU A 301 -4.80 16.36 9.51
C GLU A 301 -3.92 15.41 8.70
N ARG A 302 -4.00 15.52 7.39
CA ARG A 302 -3.29 14.68 6.42
C ARG A 302 -1.76 14.82 6.48
N VAL A 303 -1.26 16.04 6.61
CA VAL A 303 0.16 16.38 6.77
C VAL A 303 0.27 17.45 7.85
N THR A 304 1.06 17.18 8.86
CA THR A 304 1.33 18.13 9.93
C THR A 304 2.81 18.45 9.94
N CYS A 305 3.15 19.73 9.80
CA CYS A 305 4.53 20.18 9.93
C CYS A 305 4.78 20.61 11.38
N ASN A 306 5.76 19.99 12.04
CA ASN A 306 6.16 20.33 13.38
C ASN A 306 7.69 20.20 13.51
N ALA A 307 8.36 21.34 13.74
CA ALA A 307 9.82 21.42 13.85
C ALA A 307 10.39 20.70 15.10
N ASP A 308 9.56 20.49 16.13
CA ASP A 308 10.01 19.94 17.41
C ASP A 308 10.19 18.42 17.42
N TYR A 309 9.85 17.74 16.32
CA TYR A 309 10.00 16.29 16.15
C TYR A 309 11.47 15.78 16.15
N MET A 310 12.43 16.68 16.14
CA MET A 310 13.85 16.34 16.01
C MET A 310 14.45 15.60 17.24
N ASN A 311 13.73 15.49 18.36
CA ASN A 311 14.26 14.92 19.61
C ASN A 311 13.76 13.50 19.97
N TYR A 312 13.26 12.70 19.01
CA TYR A 312 12.52 11.48 19.36
C TYR A 312 13.30 10.17 19.40
N THR A 313 14.59 10.17 19.14
CA THR A 313 15.39 8.94 19.33
C THR A 313 15.26 8.39 20.76
N GLY A 314 15.15 9.23 21.77
CA GLY A 314 14.98 8.84 23.16
C GLY A 314 13.76 7.96 23.39
N ASN A 315 12.58 8.39 22.96
CA ASN A 315 11.33 7.64 23.14
C ASN A 315 11.35 6.27 22.44
N ILE A 316 12.00 6.20 21.26
CA ILE A 316 12.15 4.94 20.52
C ILE A 316 13.09 4.00 21.27
N LYS A 317 14.22 4.53 21.74
CA LYS A 317 15.20 3.79 22.53
C LYS A 317 14.59 3.25 23.82
N ASP A 318 13.86 4.08 24.57
CA ASP A 318 13.19 3.66 25.80
C ASP A 318 12.19 2.55 25.53
N LYS A 319 11.41 2.63 24.43
CA LYS A 319 10.47 1.59 24.04
C LYS A 319 11.17 0.28 23.67
N ILE A 320 12.30 0.33 22.99
CA ILE A 320 13.10 -0.87 22.69
C ILE A 320 13.64 -1.49 24.00
N LEU A 321 14.19 -0.69 24.89
CA LEU A 321 14.71 -1.16 26.17
C LEU A 321 13.61 -1.78 27.06
N GLU A 322 12.40 -1.22 27.03
CA GLU A 322 11.22 -1.82 27.69
C GLU A 322 10.96 -3.23 27.16
N ILE A 323 10.93 -3.41 25.83
CA ILE A 323 10.68 -4.71 25.20
C ILE A 323 11.79 -5.70 25.53
N GLU A 324 13.06 -5.27 25.43
CA GLU A 324 14.23 -6.12 25.69
C GLU A 324 14.33 -6.55 27.16
N SER A 325 13.93 -5.69 28.09
CA SER A 325 13.99 -5.97 29.52
C SER A 325 12.79 -6.78 30.07
N THR A 326 11.71 -6.92 29.29
CA THR A 326 10.49 -7.59 29.73
C THR A 326 10.48 -9.03 29.21
N PRO A 327 10.66 -10.06 30.08
CA PRO A 327 10.72 -11.45 29.65
C PRO A 327 9.44 -11.88 28.91
N GLY A 328 9.62 -12.48 27.73
CA GLY A 328 8.54 -13.01 26.91
C GLY A 328 7.78 -11.99 26.05
N LEU A 329 7.92 -10.68 26.29
CA LEU A 329 7.16 -9.64 25.59
C LEU A 329 7.43 -9.64 24.07
N LYS A 330 8.67 -9.84 23.63
CA LYS A 330 9.01 -10.00 22.20
C LYS A 330 8.17 -11.08 21.53
N ASN A 331 8.13 -12.25 22.11
CA ASN A 331 7.41 -13.40 21.55
C ASN A 331 5.90 -13.15 21.58
N GLU A 332 5.40 -12.54 22.64
CA GLU A 332 3.99 -12.18 22.75
C GLU A 332 3.57 -11.23 21.60
N ILE A 333 4.31 -10.14 21.37
CA ILE A 333 4.00 -9.19 20.31
C ILE A 333 4.04 -9.87 18.93
N ARG A 334 5.10 -10.64 18.65
CA ARG A 334 5.27 -11.35 17.38
C ARG A 334 4.13 -12.34 17.10
N ASN A 335 3.75 -13.13 18.10
CA ASN A 335 2.74 -14.18 17.91
C ASN A 335 1.32 -13.60 17.85
N ARG A 336 1.06 -12.48 18.52
CA ARG A 336 -0.28 -11.85 18.57
C ARG A 336 -0.79 -11.46 17.21
N ALA A 337 0.05 -10.91 16.35
CA ALA A 337 -0.38 -10.25 15.12
C ALA A 337 -0.04 -11.00 13.84
N LYS A 338 0.98 -11.85 13.84
CA LYS A 338 1.50 -12.51 12.63
C LYS A 338 0.39 -13.20 11.83
N ASP A 339 -0.35 -14.09 12.45
CA ASP A 339 -1.40 -14.86 11.77
C ASP A 339 -2.61 -13.99 11.42
N THR A 340 -2.95 -13.02 12.29
CA THR A 340 -4.03 -12.07 12.03
C THR A 340 -3.75 -11.25 10.77
N ILE A 341 -2.54 -10.73 10.62
CA ILE A 341 -2.14 -9.94 9.45
C ILE A 341 -2.10 -10.80 8.18
N LYS A 342 -1.51 -12.00 8.24
CA LYS A 342 -1.50 -12.93 7.10
C LYS A 342 -2.92 -13.28 6.63
N ASN A 343 -3.79 -13.63 7.56
CA ASN A 343 -5.17 -14.01 7.26
C ASN A 343 -6.03 -12.82 6.78
N ARG A 344 -5.72 -11.59 7.20
CA ARG A 344 -6.53 -10.41 6.87
C ARG A 344 -6.15 -9.79 5.52
N PHE A 345 -4.88 -9.82 5.15
CA PHE A 345 -4.35 -9.09 4.00
C PHE A 345 -3.74 -9.99 2.91
N SER A 346 -3.93 -11.31 2.98
CA SER A 346 -3.57 -12.20 1.87
C SER A 346 -4.37 -11.84 0.62
N ILE A 347 -3.79 -12.08 -0.55
CA ILE A 347 -4.48 -11.80 -1.82
C ILE A 347 -5.76 -12.64 -1.98
N SER A 348 -5.84 -13.82 -1.37
CA SER A 348 -7.04 -14.65 -1.39
C SER A 348 -8.22 -13.98 -0.68
N ILE A 349 -7.98 -13.33 0.46
CA ILE A 349 -9.03 -12.64 1.23
C ILE A 349 -9.38 -11.30 0.60
N VAL A 350 -8.37 -10.47 0.32
CA VAL A 350 -8.60 -9.16 -0.30
C VAL A 350 -9.20 -9.30 -1.70
N GLY A 351 -8.71 -10.26 -2.48
CA GLY A 351 -9.26 -10.56 -3.80
C GLY A 351 -10.73 -10.97 -3.76
N GLN A 352 -11.15 -11.77 -2.75
CA GLN A 352 -12.56 -12.10 -2.57
C GLN A 352 -13.43 -10.87 -2.25
N MET A 353 -12.91 -9.91 -1.51
CA MET A 353 -13.64 -8.63 -1.28
C MET A 353 -13.83 -7.87 -2.60
N TRP A 354 -12.81 -7.85 -3.46
CA TRP A 354 -12.90 -7.28 -4.80
C TRP A 354 -13.86 -8.03 -5.71
N ASP A 355 -13.86 -9.36 -5.71
CA ASP A 355 -14.84 -10.18 -6.46
C ASP A 355 -16.28 -9.82 -6.06
N ASN A 356 -16.54 -9.70 -4.75
CA ASN A 356 -17.85 -9.32 -4.23
C ASN A 356 -18.26 -7.91 -4.67
N LEU A 357 -17.31 -6.98 -4.72
CA LEU A 357 -17.55 -5.64 -5.25
C LEU A 357 -17.86 -5.69 -6.75
N LEU A 358 -17.02 -6.34 -7.55
CA LEU A 358 -17.18 -6.39 -9.00
C LEU A 358 -18.50 -7.05 -9.42
N ASN A 359 -19.00 -8.02 -8.66
CA ASN A 359 -20.29 -8.65 -8.90
C ASN A 359 -21.46 -7.67 -8.79
N GLN A 360 -21.36 -6.59 -7.98
CA GLN A 360 -22.41 -5.58 -7.88
C GLN A 360 -22.59 -4.81 -9.20
N PHE A 361 -21.53 -4.69 -10.00
CA PHE A 361 -21.59 -4.06 -11.33
C PHE A 361 -22.20 -4.98 -12.42
N THR A 362 -22.52 -6.22 -12.10
CA THR A 362 -23.12 -7.17 -13.06
C THR A 362 -24.63 -7.31 -12.94
N TYR A 363 -25.20 -7.01 -11.77
CA TYR A 363 -26.63 -7.29 -11.48
C TYR A 363 -27.59 -6.14 -11.76
N GLU A 364 -27.12 -4.97 -12.15
CA GLU A 364 -27.94 -3.77 -12.29
C GLU A 364 -28.14 -3.28 -13.74
N ASN A 365 -28.14 -4.19 -14.73
CA ASN A 365 -28.54 -3.86 -16.11
C ASN A 365 -29.89 -4.45 -16.49
#